data_a056e1bdcccd1fa1a760f50657600043
#
_entry.id   a056e1bdcccd1fa1a760f50657600043
#
_cell.length_a   1.000
_cell.length_b   1.000
_cell.length_c   1.000
_cell.angle_alpha   90.00
_cell.angle_beta   90.00
_cell.angle_gamma   90.00
#
_symmetry.space_group_name_H-M   'P 1'
#
loop_
_entity.id
_entity.type
_entity.pdbx_description
1 polymer ?
#
loop_
_entity_poly.entity_id
_entity_poly.type
_entity_poly.pdbx_seq_one_letter_code
_entity_poly.pdbx_strand_id
1 'polypeptide(L)'
;TATAALVDLHDAVAAMKAQALPPPAEVQHAVDALARNLEAIQIRLGDATRHAPAVDDGLVLQDPGPQTPSEAWGRIRIQLTPRSVHFRHALRLAMALLAGYGVLLAGHPRQGYWILLTTLLVCQPTYGATRRLLLERIAGTVLGLVAGSAVLKLAPFGPWQMALIVLTGVGFFATRQRRYALATAFITLFVLLCFNQIGNGYAVMWPRLLDTLIGAAI
;
A
#
# COMPACT_ATOMS: atom_id res chain seq x y z
N THR A 1 25.17 23.28 -8.83
CA THR A 1 23.85 23.06 -8.21
C THR A 1 23.14 21.91 -8.93
N ALA A 2 22.26 21.17 -8.24
CA ALA A 2 21.55 20.02 -8.80
C ALA A 2 20.72 20.38 -10.06
N THR A 3 20.17 21.60 -10.10
CA THR A 3 19.44 22.13 -11.25
C THR A 3 20.33 22.33 -12.49
N ALA A 4 21.57 22.81 -12.33
CA ALA A 4 22.51 22.95 -13.43
C ALA A 4 22.90 21.60 -14.01
N ALA A 5 23.19 20.60 -13.16
CA ALA A 5 23.50 19.24 -13.61
C ALA A 5 22.33 18.56 -14.35
N LEU A 6 21.07 18.84 -13.97
CA LEU A 6 19.88 18.36 -14.67
C LEU A 6 19.71 19.02 -16.05
N VAL A 7 20.02 20.32 -16.16
CA VAL A 7 20.01 21.02 -17.45
C VAL A 7 21.07 20.44 -18.37
N ASP A 8 22.31 20.28 -17.88
CA ASP A 8 23.42 19.70 -18.64
C ASP A 8 23.09 18.27 -19.11
N LEU A 9 22.42 17.45 -18.26
CA LEU A 9 22.00 16.10 -18.61
C LEU A 9 20.88 16.12 -19.66
N HIS A 10 19.93 17.05 -19.55
CA HIS A 10 18.86 17.22 -20.53
C HIS A 10 19.42 17.61 -21.91
N ASP A 11 20.36 18.55 -21.95
CA ASP A 11 21.00 19.00 -23.18
C ASP A 11 21.84 17.89 -23.82
N ALA A 12 22.54 17.08 -23.00
CA ALA A 12 23.29 15.91 -23.48
C ALA A 12 22.37 14.84 -24.08
N VAL A 13 21.20 14.58 -23.48
CA VAL A 13 20.20 13.64 -24.01
C VAL A 13 19.61 14.18 -25.32
N ALA A 14 19.34 15.48 -25.40
CA ALA A 14 18.83 16.12 -26.62
C ALA A 14 19.88 16.07 -27.76
N ALA A 15 21.16 16.31 -27.45
CA ALA A 15 22.27 16.20 -28.40
C ALA A 15 22.46 14.76 -28.91
N MET A 16 22.38 13.75 -28.04
CA MET A 16 22.40 12.33 -28.45
C MET A 16 21.22 11.99 -29.37
N LYS A 17 20.06 12.53 -29.09
CA LYS A 17 18.84 12.32 -29.91
C LYS A 17 18.96 12.95 -31.31
N ALA A 18 19.72 14.05 -31.43
CA ALA A 18 19.94 14.76 -32.70
C ALA A 18 21.05 14.14 -33.57
N GLN A 19 22.01 13.40 -33.00
CA GLN A 19 23.18 12.88 -33.69
C GLN A 19 23.10 11.40 -34.12
N ALA A 20 22.11 10.66 -33.71
CA ALA A 20 22.08 9.21 -33.94
C ALA A 20 21.41 8.84 -35.26
N LEU A 21 22.02 7.90 -36.03
CA LEU A 21 21.29 6.96 -36.89
C LEU A 21 20.09 6.41 -36.09
N PRO A 22 18.93 6.15 -36.72
CA PRO A 22 17.74 5.75 -35.97
C PRO A 22 18.09 4.52 -35.10
N PRO A 23 18.11 4.69 -33.77
CA PRO A 23 18.44 3.58 -32.88
C PRO A 23 17.31 2.55 -32.95
N PRO A 24 17.56 1.29 -32.60
CA PRO A 24 16.49 0.29 -32.46
C PRO A 24 15.33 0.87 -31.68
N ALA A 25 14.09 0.57 -32.07
CA ALA A 25 12.89 1.16 -31.48
C ALA A 25 12.87 1.11 -29.94
N GLU A 26 13.44 0.06 -29.35
CA GLU A 26 13.59 -0.11 -27.89
C GLU A 26 14.47 0.98 -27.24
N VAL A 27 15.57 1.36 -27.88
CA VAL A 27 16.47 2.41 -27.38
C VAL A 27 15.78 3.78 -27.50
N GLN A 28 15.03 4.00 -28.56
CA GLN A 28 14.30 5.24 -28.77
C GLN A 28 13.22 5.45 -27.72
N HIS A 29 12.45 4.41 -27.38
CA HIS A 29 11.47 4.43 -26.30
C HIS A 29 12.11 4.71 -24.93
N ALA A 30 13.26 4.11 -24.65
CA ALA A 30 14.00 4.33 -23.39
C ALA A 30 14.49 5.79 -23.27
N VAL A 31 15.05 6.35 -24.37
CA VAL A 31 15.49 7.74 -24.41
C VAL A 31 14.31 8.73 -24.26
N ASP A 32 13.18 8.45 -24.89
CA ASP A 32 11.98 9.28 -24.75
C ASP A 32 11.40 9.23 -23.33
N ALA A 33 11.42 8.07 -22.68
CA ALA A 33 11.02 7.95 -21.28
C ALA A 33 11.98 8.69 -20.33
N LEU A 34 13.30 8.61 -20.58
CA LEU A 34 14.30 9.34 -19.80
C LEU A 34 14.11 10.86 -19.95
N ALA A 35 13.88 11.35 -21.17
CA ALA A 35 13.63 12.76 -21.43
C ALA A 35 12.39 13.27 -20.68
N ARG A 36 11.27 12.54 -20.74
CA ARG A 36 10.05 12.89 -19.98
C ARG A 36 10.27 12.88 -18.47
N ASN A 37 11.02 11.92 -17.96
CA ASN A 37 11.32 11.82 -16.53
C ASN A 37 12.20 12.98 -16.04
N LEU A 38 13.19 13.38 -16.83
CA LEU A 38 14.03 14.56 -16.55
C LEU A 38 13.22 15.84 -16.52
N GLU A 39 12.32 16.03 -17.48
CA GLU A 39 11.41 17.17 -17.53
C GLU A 39 10.50 17.19 -16.29
N ALA A 40 9.90 16.06 -15.91
CA ALA A 40 9.07 15.95 -14.71
C ALA A 40 9.85 16.28 -13.42
N ILE A 41 11.09 15.85 -13.29
CA ILE A 41 11.97 16.17 -12.16
C ILE A 41 12.29 17.68 -12.15
N GLN A 42 12.58 18.26 -13.30
CA GLN A 42 12.93 19.67 -13.43
C GLN A 42 11.76 20.59 -13.03
N ILE A 43 10.53 20.25 -13.46
CA ILE A 43 9.31 20.96 -13.08
C ILE A 43 9.07 20.83 -11.57
N ARG A 44 9.17 19.65 -11.00
CA ARG A 44 8.97 19.41 -9.56
C ARG A 44 10.00 20.13 -8.69
N LEU A 45 11.25 20.19 -9.12
CA LEU A 45 12.28 20.98 -8.43
C LEU A 45 12.01 22.48 -8.54
N GLY A 46 11.55 22.96 -9.70
CA GLY A 46 11.14 24.34 -9.90
C GLY A 46 9.97 24.74 -9.01
N ASP A 47 8.99 23.86 -8.84
CA ASP A 47 7.83 24.10 -7.98
C ASP A 47 8.19 24.03 -6.49
N ALA A 48 9.04 23.11 -6.08
CA ALA A 48 9.54 23.01 -4.71
C ALA A 48 10.30 24.29 -4.29
N THR A 49 11.01 24.94 -5.23
CA THR A 49 11.73 26.20 -4.98
C THR A 49 10.81 27.41 -4.97
N ARG A 50 9.62 27.35 -5.57
CA ARG A 50 8.65 28.45 -5.65
C ARG A 50 7.56 28.45 -4.58
N HIS A 51 7.52 27.46 -3.69
CA HIS A 51 6.46 27.32 -2.67
C HIS A 51 5.03 27.28 -3.25
N ALA A 52 4.82 26.75 -4.45
CA ALA A 52 3.52 26.64 -5.05
C ALA A 52 2.94 25.22 -4.85
N PRO A 53 1.78 25.07 -4.20
CA PRO A 53 1.12 23.79 -4.01
C PRO A 53 0.19 23.48 -5.19
N ALA A 54 0.71 23.11 -6.31
CA ALA A 54 -0.11 22.51 -7.37
C ALA A 54 0.75 21.52 -8.15
N VAL A 55 0.77 20.30 -7.68
CA VAL A 55 1.29 19.18 -8.47
C VAL A 55 0.19 18.77 -9.43
N ASP A 56 0.38 19.08 -10.70
CA ASP A 56 -0.45 18.51 -11.77
C ASP A 56 -0.20 17.00 -11.80
N ASP A 57 -1.25 16.20 -11.59
CA ASP A 57 -1.19 14.73 -11.54
C ASP A 57 -0.70 14.08 -12.85
N GLY A 58 -0.51 14.88 -13.92
CA GLY A 58 -0.07 14.40 -15.22
C GLY A 58 1.43 14.09 -15.36
N LEU A 59 2.28 14.61 -14.45
CA LEU A 59 3.73 14.44 -14.51
C LEU A 59 4.23 13.29 -13.61
N VAL A 60 3.78 12.09 -13.89
CA VAL A 60 4.29 10.89 -13.25
C VAL A 60 5.53 10.40 -14.00
N LEU A 61 6.59 10.04 -13.25
CA LEU A 61 7.75 9.34 -13.82
C LEU A 61 7.27 8.06 -14.52
N GLN A 62 7.41 8.01 -15.84
CA GLN A 62 6.99 6.87 -16.63
C GLN A 62 8.18 5.93 -16.86
N ASP A 63 8.03 4.68 -16.42
CA ASP A 63 8.85 3.57 -16.89
C ASP A 63 8.16 3.01 -18.14
N PRO A 64 8.81 2.98 -19.32
CA PRO A 64 8.23 2.31 -20.47
C PRO A 64 8.07 0.84 -20.11
N GLY A 65 6.82 0.39 -19.98
CA GLY A 65 6.52 -1.02 -19.71
C GLY A 65 7.19 -1.92 -20.75
N PRO A 66 7.36 -3.20 -20.47
CA PRO A 66 7.94 -4.15 -21.41
C PRO A 66 7.10 -4.20 -22.67
N GLN A 67 7.74 -3.97 -23.83
CA GLN A 67 7.07 -3.95 -25.15
C GLN A 67 6.93 -5.37 -25.72
N THR A 68 7.78 -6.31 -25.27
CA THR A 68 7.78 -7.70 -25.72
C THR A 68 7.74 -8.67 -24.53
N PRO A 69 7.17 -9.88 -24.69
CA PRO A 69 7.19 -10.89 -23.62
C PRO A 69 8.61 -11.30 -23.19
N SER A 70 9.56 -11.28 -24.13
CA SER A 70 10.99 -11.58 -23.84
C SER A 70 11.63 -10.49 -22.95
N GLU A 71 11.32 -9.23 -23.19
CA GLU A 71 11.76 -8.11 -22.36
C GLU A 71 11.14 -8.18 -20.96
N ALA A 72 9.84 -8.48 -20.87
CA ALA A 72 9.16 -8.69 -19.61
C ALA A 72 9.83 -9.82 -18.81
N TRP A 73 10.15 -10.93 -19.46
CA TRP A 73 10.84 -12.05 -18.82
C TRP A 73 12.25 -11.66 -18.36
N GLY A 74 13.01 -10.92 -19.18
CA GLY A 74 14.32 -10.38 -18.81
C GLY A 74 14.27 -9.51 -17.56
N ARG A 75 13.30 -8.59 -17.46
CA ARG A 75 13.07 -7.74 -16.27
C ARG A 75 12.72 -8.56 -15.04
N ILE A 76 11.85 -9.57 -15.16
CA ILE A 76 11.50 -10.48 -14.07
C ILE A 76 12.75 -11.24 -13.61
N ARG A 77 13.54 -11.80 -14.52
CA ARG A 77 14.73 -12.57 -14.19
C ARG A 77 15.78 -11.76 -13.41
N ILE A 78 15.96 -10.49 -13.77
CA ILE A 78 16.87 -9.58 -13.04
C ILE A 78 16.36 -9.36 -11.61
N GLN A 79 15.04 -9.26 -11.41
CA GLN A 79 14.43 -9.07 -10.10
C GLN A 79 14.46 -10.34 -9.22
N LEU A 80 14.57 -11.52 -9.81
CA LEU A 80 14.65 -12.81 -9.10
C LEU A 80 16.01 -13.11 -8.48
N THR A 81 16.90 -12.11 -8.37
CA THR A 81 18.20 -12.29 -7.72
C THR A 81 18.14 -12.02 -6.21
N PRO A 82 18.88 -12.76 -5.36
CA PRO A 82 18.89 -12.55 -3.90
C PRO A 82 19.32 -11.13 -3.47
N ARG A 83 19.99 -10.39 -4.36
CA ARG A 83 20.40 -9.00 -4.13
C ARG A 83 19.25 -8.00 -4.36
N SER A 84 18.22 -8.38 -5.09
CA SER A 84 17.05 -7.52 -5.34
C SER A 84 16.25 -7.26 -4.07
N VAL A 85 15.90 -6.00 -3.83
CA VAL A 85 15.03 -5.59 -2.71
C VAL A 85 13.65 -6.22 -2.86
N HIS A 86 13.13 -6.28 -4.09
CA HIS A 86 11.83 -6.86 -4.40
C HIS A 86 11.80 -8.37 -4.13
N PHE A 87 12.83 -9.11 -4.51
CA PHE A 87 12.94 -10.55 -4.24
C PHE A 87 12.98 -10.84 -2.74
N ARG A 88 13.81 -10.11 -1.98
CA ARG A 88 13.89 -10.27 -0.53
C ARG A 88 12.58 -9.93 0.18
N HIS A 89 11.89 -8.89 -0.30
CA HIS A 89 10.57 -8.56 0.23
C HIS A 89 9.53 -9.63 -0.09
N ALA A 90 9.48 -10.11 -1.33
CA ALA A 90 8.57 -11.18 -1.75
C ALA A 90 8.82 -12.48 -0.95
N LEU A 91 10.09 -12.86 -0.75
CA LEU A 91 10.46 -14.02 0.06
C LEU A 91 10.03 -13.87 1.52
N ARG A 92 10.28 -12.68 2.13
CA ARG A 92 9.86 -12.38 3.50
C ARG A 92 8.34 -12.43 3.64
N LEU A 93 7.62 -11.83 2.69
CA LEU A 93 6.15 -11.85 2.68
C LEU A 93 5.61 -13.27 2.51
N ALA A 94 6.19 -14.07 1.60
CA ALA A 94 5.80 -15.45 1.40
C ALA A 94 6.01 -16.29 2.66
N MET A 95 7.16 -16.16 3.34
CA MET A 95 7.44 -16.86 4.60
C MET A 95 6.49 -16.43 5.72
N ALA A 96 6.21 -15.13 5.85
CA ALA A 96 5.28 -14.61 6.83
C ALA A 96 3.84 -15.12 6.57
N LEU A 97 3.40 -15.15 5.31
CA LEU A 97 2.10 -15.71 4.94
C LEU A 97 2.02 -17.23 5.18
N LEU A 98 3.09 -17.98 4.89
CA LEU A 98 3.16 -19.41 5.19
C LEU A 98 3.10 -19.66 6.70
N ALA A 99 3.80 -18.89 7.51
CA ALA A 99 3.74 -18.97 8.97
C ALA A 99 2.32 -18.65 9.46
N GLY A 100 1.71 -17.59 8.98
CA GLY A 100 0.32 -17.22 9.29
C GLY A 100 -0.69 -18.29 8.89
N TYR A 101 -0.49 -18.92 7.74
CA TYR A 101 -1.30 -20.05 7.30
C TYR A 101 -1.10 -21.30 8.17
N GLY A 102 0.14 -21.56 8.60
CA GLY A 102 0.43 -22.62 9.56
C GLY A 102 -0.29 -22.42 10.90
N VAL A 103 -0.30 -21.20 11.43
CA VAL A 103 -1.08 -20.85 12.63
C VAL A 103 -2.58 -21.05 12.42
N LEU A 104 -3.10 -20.67 11.24
CA LEU A 104 -4.49 -20.90 10.87
C LEU A 104 -4.86 -22.38 10.88
N LEU A 105 -4.01 -23.25 10.32
CA LEU A 105 -4.24 -24.69 10.29
C LEU A 105 -4.17 -25.33 11.67
N ALA A 106 -3.21 -24.90 12.50
CA ALA A 106 -3.00 -25.46 13.84
C ALA A 106 -4.10 -25.03 14.82
N GLY A 107 -4.54 -23.75 14.75
CA GLY A 107 -5.49 -23.16 15.70
C GLY A 107 -6.97 -23.33 15.33
N HIS A 108 -7.29 -23.71 14.09
CA HIS A 108 -8.67 -23.79 13.54
C HIS A 108 -9.56 -22.58 13.91
N PRO A 109 -9.04 -21.33 13.90
CA PRO A 109 -9.86 -20.19 14.22
C PRO A 109 -10.92 -20.01 13.14
N ARG A 110 -12.20 -19.92 13.51
CA ARG A 110 -13.34 -19.75 12.59
C ARG A 110 -13.18 -18.54 11.64
N GLN A 111 -12.33 -17.59 11.97
CA GLN A 111 -12.13 -16.32 11.24
C GLN A 111 -10.64 -15.98 11.02
N GLY A 112 -9.75 -16.95 11.10
CA GLY A 112 -8.28 -16.76 11.07
C GLY A 112 -7.70 -16.13 9.81
N TYR A 113 -8.50 -15.95 8.74
CA TYR A 113 -8.08 -15.19 7.56
C TYR A 113 -7.65 -13.75 7.85
N TRP A 114 -8.08 -13.19 9.00
CA TRP A 114 -7.63 -11.88 9.44
C TRP A 114 -6.15 -11.84 9.80
N ILE A 115 -5.57 -12.95 10.22
CA ILE A 115 -4.12 -13.11 10.45
C ILE A 115 -3.39 -12.82 9.14
N LEU A 116 -3.77 -13.54 8.07
CA LEU A 116 -3.15 -13.40 6.75
C LEU A 116 -3.33 -11.97 6.18
N LEU A 117 -4.53 -11.40 6.34
CA LEU A 117 -4.80 -10.03 5.91
C LEU A 117 -3.93 -9.02 6.66
N THR A 118 -3.76 -9.20 7.97
CA THR A 118 -2.91 -8.32 8.78
C THR A 118 -1.46 -8.42 8.34
N THR A 119 -0.94 -9.64 8.20
CA THR A 119 0.43 -9.89 7.71
C THR A 119 0.65 -9.26 6.35
N LEU A 120 -0.29 -9.45 5.40
CA LEU A 120 -0.20 -8.88 4.06
C LEU A 120 -0.16 -7.34 4.06
N LEU A 121 -1.03 -6.71 4.84
CA LEU A 121 -1.16 -5.24 4.85
C LEU A 121 -0.04 -4.54 5.62
N VAL A 122 0.53 -5.21 6.63
CA VAL A 122 1.58 -4.64 7.48
C VAL A 122 2.97 -4.87 6.90
N CYS A 123 3.22 -5.99 6.22
CA CYS A 123 4.51 -6.32 5.65
C CYS A 123 4.86 -5.39 4.49
N GLN A 124 5.81 -4.49 4.72
CA GLN A 124 6.31 -3.52 3.73
C GLN A 124 7.77 -3.81 3.36
N PRO A 125 8.28 -3.31 2.21
CA PRO A 125 9.68 -3.49 1.81
C PRO A 125 10.67 -2.93 2.83
N THR A 126 10.32 -1.86 3.55
CA THR A 126 11.15 -1.20 4.55
C THR A 126 10.68 -1.48 5.97
N TYR A 127 11.61 -1.80 6.88
CA TYR A 127 11.30 -2.10 8.29
C TYR A 127 10.62 -0.93 9.02
N GLY A 128 11.03 0.31 8.74
CA GLY A 128 10.43 1.50 9.36
C GLY A 128 8.96 1.66 9.00
N ALA A 129 8.59 1.45 7.73
CA ALA A 129 7.21 1.47 7.29
C ALA A 129 6.39 0.32 7.91
N THR A 130 6.95 -0.89 7.96
CA THR A 130 6.30 -2.05 8.60
C THR A 130 5.97 -1.77 10.06
N ARG A 131 6.94 -1.29 10.85
CA ARG A 131 6.73 -1.00 12.28
C ARG A 131 5.67 0.07 12.50
N ARG A 132 5.68 1.13 11.69
CA ARG A 132 4.67 2.19 11.77
C ARG A 132 3.28 1.66 11.46
N LEU A 133 3.10 0.95 10.35
CA LEU A 133 1.81 0.38 9.95
C LEU A 133 1.29 -0.64 10.97
N LEU A 134 2.20 -1.43 11.58
CA LEU A 134 1.88 -2.38 12.65
C LEU A 134 1.28 -1.65 13.85
N LEU A 135 1.94 -0.62 14.36
CA LEU A 135 1.45 0.16 15.49
C LEU A 135 0.12 0.87 15.16
N GLU A 136 0.02 1.47 13.98
CA GLU A 136 -1.21 2.12 13.53
C GLU A 136 -2.36 1.12 13.38
N ARG A 137 -2.08 -0.12 12.94
CA ARG A 137 -3.09 -1.18 12.83
C ARG A 137 -3.57 -1.67 14.19
N ILE A 138 -2.66 -1.93 15.12
CA ILE A 138 -3.02 -2.33 16.50
C ILE A 138 -3.86 -1.22 17.16
N ALA A 139 -3.36 0.01 17.14
CA ALA A 139 -4.06 1.16 17.71
C ALA A 139 -5.45 1.36 17.08
N GLY A 140 -5.55 1.29 15.75
CA GLY A 140 -6.82 1.40 15.05
C GLY A 140 -7.78 0.25 15.38
N THR A 141 -7.29 -0.98 15.49
CA THR A 141 -8.12 -2.13 15.88
C THR A 141 -8.66 -1.95 17.31
N VAL A 142 -7.82 -1.56 18.26
CA VAL A 142 -8.25 -1.30 19.65
C VAL A 142 -9.28 -0.17 19.70
N LEU A 143 -9.03 0.95 19.02
CA LEU A 143 -9.99 2.06 18.93
C LEU A 143 -11.32 1.62 18.31
N GLY A 144 -11.27 0.85 17.23
CA GLY A 144 -12.46 0.31 16.58
C GLY A 144 -13.25 -0.66 17.48
N LEU A 145 -12.56 -1.50 18.26
CA LEU A 145 -13.19 -2.40 19.22
C LEU A 145 -13.84 -1.65 20.38
N VAL A 146 -13.15 -0.64 20.94
CA VAL A 146 -13.69 0.19 22.03
C VAL A 146 -14.93 0.96 21.53
N ALA A 147 -14.84 1.64 20.39
CA ALA A 147 -15.96 2.34 19.79
C ALA A 147 -17.12 1.38 19.47
N GLY A 148 -16.81 0.22 18.90
CA GLY A 148 -17.80 -0.80 18.58
C GLY A 148 -18.50 -1.36 19.81
N SER A 149 -17.76 -1.67 20.88
CA SER A 149 -18.36 -2.14 22.13
C SER A 149 -19.27 -1.09 22.76
N ALA A 150 -18.90 0.19 22.70
CA ALA A 150 -19.75 1.29 23.18
C ALA A 150 -21.03 1.40 22.36
N VAL A 151 -20.92 1.36 21.03
CA VAL A 151 -22.11 1.41 20.13
C VAL A 151 -23.04 0.23 20.38
N LEU A 152 -22.51 -1.00 20.49
CA LEU A 152 -23.32 -2.19 20.72
C LEU A 152 -24.02 -2.19 22.08
N LYS A 153 -23.42 -1.59 23.12
CA LYS A 153 -24.02 -1.45 24.44
C LYS A 153 -25.11 -0.39 24.48
N LEU A 154 -24.88 0.76 23.84
CA LEU A 154 -25.80 1.89 23.88
C LEU A 154 -27.04 1.66 23.00
N ALA A 155 -26.86 0.93 21.90
CA ALA A 155 -27.92 0.71 20.93
C ALA A 155 -27.73 -0.63 20.19
N PRO A 156 -28.14 -1.74 20.78
CA PRO A 156 -27.81 -3.09 20.30
C PRO A 156 -28.44 -3.44 18.95
N PHE A 157 -29.65 -3.03 18.66
CA PHE A 157 -30.35 -3.30 17.40
C PHE A 157 -31.24 -2.11 16.97
N GLY A 158 -31.29 -1.86 15.64
CA GLY A 158 -32.14 -0.83 15.07
C GLY A 158 -31.77 -0.39 13.66
N PRO A 159 -32.67 0.27 12.92
CA PRO A 159 -32.42 0.73 11.55
C PRO A 159 -31.26 1.74 11.44
N TRP A 160 -30.94 2.46 12.51
CA TRP A 160 -29.82 3.38 12.60
C TRP A 160 -28.45 2.67 12.46
N GLN A 161 -28.36 1.36 12.78
CA GLN A 161 -27.14 0.58 12.57
C GLN A 161 -26.78 0.47 11.08
N MET A 162 -27.76 0.39 10.19
CA MET A 162 -27.50 0.41 8.74
C MET A 162 -26.87 1.72 8.30
N ALA A 163 -27.33 2.85 8.84
CA ALA A 163 -26.72 4.15 8.59
C ALA A 163 -25.26 4.21 9.11
N LEU A 164 -25.01 3.64 10.30
CA LEU A 164 -23.64 3.55 10.85
C LEU A 164 -22.73 2.62 10.03
N ILE A 165 -23.25 1.51 9.51
CA ILE A 165 -22.48 0.63 8.62
C ILE A 165 -22.04 1.41 7.37
N VAL A 166 -22.96 2.14 6.73
CA VAL A 166 -22.63 2.97 5.58
C VAL A 166 -21.62 4.06 5.95
N LEU A 167 -21.86 4.78 7.06
CA LEU A 167 -20.99 5.86 7.52
C LEU A 167 -19.56 5.37 7.82
N THR A 168 -19.44 4.22 8.49
CA THR A 168 -18.12 3.63 8.79
C THR A 168 -17.43 3.13 7.54
N GLY A 169 -18.16 2.60 6.57
CA GLY A 169 -17.63 2.24 5.25
C GLY A 169 -17.08 3.46 4.50
N VAL A 170 -17.85 4.53 4.43
CA VAL A 170 -17.41 5.81 3.83
C VAL A 170 -16.20 6.37 4.59
N GLY A 171 -16.23 6.36 5.93
CA GLY A 171 -15.12 6.80 6.78
C GLY A 171 -13.83 6.01 6.51
N PHE A 172 -13.93 4.71 6.29
CA PHE A 172 -12.79 3.88 5.89
C PHE A 172 -12.18 4.37 4.58
N PHE A 173 -12.97 4.53 3.52
CA PHE A 173 -12.45 4.97 2.22
C PHE A 173 -11.89 6.40 2.26
N ALA A 174 -12.50 7.30 3.01
CA ALA A 174 -12.05 8.68 3.16
C ALA A 174 -10.70 8.79 3.91
N THR A 175 -10.44 7.88 4.86
CA THR A 175 -9.26 7.97 5.73
C THR A 175 -8.10 7.06 5.32
N ARG A 176 -8.33 6.03 4.50
CA ARG A 176 -7.36 4.97 4.20
C ARG A 176 -6.05 5.47 3.60
N GLN A 177 -6.07 6.59 2.85
CA GLN A 177 -4.88 7.15 2.22
C GLN A 177 -4.11 8.12 3.11
N ARG A 178 -4.78 8.75 4.07
CA ARG A 178 -4.20 9.82 4.89
C ARG A 178 -3.86 9.39 6.31
N ARG A 179 -4.69 8.54 6.92
CA ARG A 179 -4.57 8.12 8.34
C ARG A 179 -4.91 6.64 8.49
N TYR A 180 -3.92 5.79 8.34
CA TYR A 180 -4.10 4.34 8.36
C TYR A 180 -4.73 3.81 9.67
N ALA A 181 -4.36 4.38 10.83
CA ALA A 181 -4.95 4.01 12.12
C ALA A 181 -6.47 4.26 12.17
N LEU A 182 -6.92 5.43 11.66
CA LEU A 182 -8.36 5.73 11.60
C LEU A 182 -9.09 4.82 10.62
N ALA A 183 -8.49 4.55 9.46
CA ALA A 183 -9.06 3.60 8.51
C ALA A 183 -9.22 2.21 9.13
N THR A 184 -8.21 1.75 9.89
CA THR A 184 -8.29 0.47 10.61
C THR A 184 -9.39 0.49 11.69
N ALA A 185 -9.58 1.61 12.40
CA ALA A 185 -10.66 1.76 13.36
C ALA A 185 -12.04 1.69 12.68
N PHE A 186 -12.23 2.41 11.58
CA PHE A 186 -13.48 2.39 10.81
C PHE A 186 -13.80 1.01 10.25
N ILE A 187 -12.83 0.30 9.66
CA ILE A 187 -13.09 -1.04 9.12
C ILE A 187 -13.36 -2.06 10.23
N THR A 188 -12.74 -1.91 11.40
CA THR A 188 -13.02 -2.76 12.56
C THR A 188 -14.42 -2.52 13.07
N LEU A 189 -14.85 -1.27 13.23
CA LEU A 189 -16.19 -0.90 13.63
C LEU A 189 -17.24 -1.38 12.60
N PHE A 190 -16.96 -1.18 11.30
CA PHE A 190 -17.81 -1.67 10.21
C PHE A 190 -18.07 -3.18 10.32
N VAL A 191 -16.98 -3.96 10.47
CA VAL A 191 -17.07 -5.42 10.58
C VAL A 191 -17.88 -5.83 11.82
N LEU A 192 -17.64 -5.20 12.98
CA LEU A 192 -18.42 -5.46 14.18
C LEU A 192 -19.90 -5.21 14.00
N LEU A 193 -20.27 -4.08 13.38
CA LEU A 193 -21.66 -3.75 13.11
C LEU A 193 -22.32 -4.75 12.14
N CYS A 194 -21.60 -5.16 11.08
CA CYS A 194 -22.08 -6.18 10.15
C CYS A 194 -22.34 -7.52 10.85
N PHE A 195 -21.40 -7.98 11.68
CA PHE A 195 -21.60 -9.22 12.44
C PHE A 195 -22.67 -9.10 13.51
N ASN A 196 -22.91 -7.92 14.06
CA ASN A 196 -24.00 -7.69 15.01
C ASN A 196 -25.37 -7.85 14.35
N GLN A 197 -25.50 -7.53 13.06
CA GLN A 197 -26.76 -7.80 12.32
C GLN A 197 -27.12 -9.30 12.25
N ILE A 198 -26.11 -10.17 12.36
CA ILE A 198 -26.27 -11.64 12.36
C ILE A 198 -26.34 -12.17 13.81
N GLY A 199 -26.32 -11.30 14.82
CA GLY A 199 -26.40 -11.67 16.24
C GLY A 199 -25.05 -12.08 16.88
N ASN A 200 -23.93 -11.93 16.19
CA ASN A 200 -22.60 -12.38 16.63
C ASN A 200 -21.58 -11.24 16.87
N GLY A 201 -22.02 -10.00 17.05
CA GLY A 201 -21.13 -8.84 17.16
C GLY A 201 -20.05 -8.97 18.25
N TYR A 202 -20.44 -9.40 19.46
CA TYR A 202 -19.49 -9.60 20.58
C TYR A 202 -18.56 -10.80 20.38
N ALA A 203 -19.01 -11.86 19.70
CA ALA A 203 -18.21 -13.06 19.47
C ALA A 203 -17.00 -12.81 18.54
N VAL A 204 -17.05 -11.75 17.72
CA VAL A 204 -15.99 -11.39 16.78
C VAL A 204 -14.91 -10.50 17.41
N MET A 205 -15.19 -9.84 18.55
CA MET A 205 -14.25 -8.87 19.17
C MET A 205 -12.93 -9.52 19.56
N TRP A 206 -12.99 -10.61 20.31
CA TRP A 206 -11.80 -11.29 20.81
C TRP A 206 -10.94 -11.93 19.72
N PRO A 207 -11.53 -12.69 18.79
CA PRO A 207 -10.80 -13.20 17.63
C PRO A 207 -10.14 -12.07 16.82
N ARG A 208 -10.84 -10.97 16.58
CA ARG A 208 -10.32 -9.84 15.81
C ARG A 208 -9.05 -9.22 16.42
N LEU A 209 -9.02 -9.08 17.75
CA LEU A 209 -7.84 -8.57 18.46
C LEU A 209 -6.69 -9.56 18.37
N LEU A 210 -6.97 -10.84 18.68
CA LEU A 210 -5.96 -11.91 18.65
C LEU A 210 -5.37 -12.08 17.25
N ASP A 211 -6.19 -12.15 16.21
CA ASP A 211 -5.74 -12.28 14.83
C ASP A 211 -4.87 -11.09 14.39
N THR A 212 -5.22 -9.87 14.86
CA THR A 212 -4.40 -8.68 14.59
C THR A 212 -3.05 -8.77 15.31
N LEU A 213 -3.01 -9.20 16.57
CA LEU A 213 -1.76 -9.35 17.34
C LEU A 213 -0.88 -10.48 16.78
N ILE A 214 -1.47 -11.63 16.44
CA ILE A 214 -0.75 -12.75 15.84
C ILE A 214 -0.19 -12.36 14.47
N GLY A 215 -1.01 -11.80 13.59
CA GLY A 215 -0.57 -11.35 12.28
C GLY A 215 0.45 -10.20 12.33
N ALA A 216 0.51 -9.48 13.44
CA ALA A 216 1.52 -8.45 13.71
C ALA A 216 2.83 -9.01 14.27
N ALA A 217 2.77 -10.18 14.93
CA ALA A 217 3.94 -10.84 15.51
C ALA A 217 4.72 -11.70 14.50
N ILE A 218 4.06 -12.10 13.39
CA ILE A 218 4.65 -12.85 12.27
C ILE A 218 5.44 -11.91 11.36
#